data_f5d68487d6733f3ab920d06e15cd956d
#
_entry.id   f5d68487d6733f3ab920d06e15cd956d
#
_cell.length_a   1.000
_cell.length_b   1.000
_cell.length_c   1.000
_cell.angle_alpha   90.00
_cell.angle_beta   90.00
_cell.angle_gamma   90.00
#
_symmetry.space_group_name_H-M   'P 1'
#
loop_
_entity.id
_entity.type
_entity.pdbx_description
1 polymer ?
#
loop_
_entity_poly.entity_id
_entity_poly.type
_entity_poly.pdbx_seq_one_letter_code
_entity_poly.pdbx_strand_id
1 'polypeptide(L)'
;MMECTKCDREAVMHAAYSGNHRCERHFRESVERRVRRRVREDDLLPSTATPDDPQTWLIGLSGGKDSVVLTQILHETFAEDPRVELVALTVHEGIAGYRDKSVDACEELTADLDIDHEIVSYADEFDVEMDDVVESDPENMAACAYCGVFRRDLLSTYAQGYEADKLLTGHNLDDEAETALMNVLEGNVEQMAKHFDASLGAFDERREQAGMTPRAKPLRDIPEKEVALYAQLRDLPVHMAECPHSSEAFRGEIQDLLLSLEEAHPGTRHSIMAGYEELAAIAAERYRSAGSAADLNACAECGAPTTREVCRKCSLVDAVHAAE
;
A
#
# COMPACT_ATOMS: atom_id res chain seq x y z
N MET A 1 -30.35 20.34 2.70
CA MET A 1 -29.73 19.02 2.92
C MET A 1 -29.87 18.24 1.62
N MET A 2 -28.88 17.52 1.19
CA MET A 2 -28.92 16.73 -0.05
C MET A 2 -29.44 15.34 0.28
N GLU A 3 -30.33 14.82 -0.58
CA GLU A 3 -30.87 13.47 -0.43
C GLU A 3 -29.97 12.44 -1.16
N CYS A 4 -29.95 11.22 -0.67
CA CYS A 4 -29.22 10.13 -1.27
C CYS A 4 -29.80 9.79 -2.66
N THR A 5 -28.96 9.65 -3.66
CA THR A 5 -29.37 9.30 -5.05
C THR A 5 -30.09 7.95 -5.15
N LYS A 6 -29.99 7.08 -4.12
CA LYS A 6 -30.56 5.73 -4.11
C LYS A 6 -31.76 5.57 -3.15
N CYS A 7 -32.00 6.51 -2.24
CA CYS A 7 -33.11 6.47 -1.28
C CYS A 7 -33.34 7.87 -0.69
N ASP A 8 -34.42 8.03 0.11
CA ASP A 8 -34.86 9.30 0.69
C ASP A 8 -34.10 9.71 1.97
N ARG A 9 -32.98 9.05 2.32
CA ARG A 9 -32.17 9.40 3.48
C ARG A 9 -31.27 10.58 3.16
N GLU A 10 -30.92 11.35 4.19
CA GLU A 10 -29.91 12.39 4.07
C GLU A 10 -28.56 11.83 3.62
N ALA A 11 -27.92 12.52 2.69
CA ALA A 11 -26.61 12.14 2.18
C ALA A 11 -25.50 12.63 3.12
N VAL A 12 -24.57 11.76 3.44
CA VAL A 12 -23.33 12.05 4.18
C VAL A 12 -22.15 12.33 3.26
N MET A 13 -22.28 11.97 1.98
CA MET A 13 -21.21 12.08 0.98
C MET A 13 -21.74 12.56 -0.37
N HIS A 14 -21.02 13.52 -0.97
CA HIS A 14 -21.14 13.90 -2.38
C HIS A 14 -19.89 13.51 -3.15
N ALA A 15 -20.02 12.52 -4.03
CA ALA A 15 -18.96 12.10 -4.93
C ALA A 15 -19.00 12.96 -6.20
N ALA A 16 -18.34 14.12 -6.17
CA ALA A 16 -18.37 15.10 -7.26
C ALA A 16 -17.94 14.52 -8.61
N TYR A 17 -16.96 13.60 -8.63
CA TYR A 17 -16.49 12.89 -9.81
C TYR A 17 -17.56 12.05 -10.54
N SER A 18 -18.63 11.69 -9.84
CA SER A 18 -19.75 10.90 -10.41
C SER A 18 -21.12 11.57 -10.24
N GLY A 19 -21.19 12.73 -9.58
CA GLY A 19 -22.42 13.44 -9.26
C GLY A 19 -23.37 12.72 -8.29
N ASN A 20 -22.91 11.65 -7.64
CA ASN A 20 -23.73 10.84 -6.74
C ASN A 20 -23.72 11.41 -5.31
N HIS A 21 -24.90 11.46 -4.70
CA HIS A 21 -25.08 11.69 -3.28
C HIS A 21 -25.39 10.37 -2.57
N ARG A 22 -24.76 10.07 -1.45
CA ARG A 22 -24.92 8.80 -0.75
C ARG A 22 -25.17 9.01 0.73
N CYS A 23 -26.22 8.38 1.27
CA CYS A 23 -26.35 8.22 2.72
C CYS A 23 -25.31 7.24 3.23
N GLU A 24 -25.09 7.18 4.53
CA GLU A 24 -24.10 6.31 5.18
C GLU A 24 -24.14 4.87 4.65
N ARG A 25 -25.32 4.24 4.68
CA ARG A 25 -25.44 2.85 4.19
C ARG A 25 -24.99 2.69 2.75
N HIS A 26 -25.51 3.51 1.82
CA HIS A 26 -25.16 3.38 0.40
C HIS A 26 -23.74 3.85 0.09
N PHE A 27 -23.17 4.68 0.95
CA PHE A 27 -21.77 5.06 0.88
C PHE A 27 -20.87 3.85 1.24
N ARG A 28 -21.09 3.23 2.40
CA ARG A 28 -20.34 2.05 2.85
C ARG A 28 -20.44 0.91 1.83
N GLU A 29 -21.66 0.53 1.42
CA GLU A 29 -21.89 -0.48 0.36
C GLU A 29 -21.15 -0.16 -0.94
N SER A 30 -20.97 1.14 -1.25
CA SER A 30 -20.22 1.56 -2.45
C SER A 30 -18.73 1.36 -2.32
N VAL A 31 -18.14 1.67 -1.17
CA VAL A 31 -16.70 1.47 -0.89
C VAL A 31 -16.42 -0.04 -0.92
N GLU A 32 -17.12 -0.82 -0.12
CA GLU A 32 -16.96 -2.27 -0.02
C GLU A 32 -17.12 -2.99 -1.37
N ARG A 33 -18.11 -2.56 -2.19
CA ARG A 33 -18.31 -3.13 -3.52
C ARG A 33 -17.13 -2.84 -4.46
N ARG A 34 -16.49 -1.66 -4.35
CA ARG A 34 -15.30 -1.33 -5.16
C ARG A 34 -14.09 -2.17 -4.73
N VAL A 35 -13.88 -2.37 -3.44
CA VAL A 35 -12.85 -3.28 -2.92
C VAL A 35 -13.10 -4.71 -3.44
N ARG A 36 -14.30 -5.26 -3.24
CA ARG A 36 -14.66 -6.61 -3.75
C ARG A 36 -14.53 -6.72 -5.27
N ARG A 37 -14.80 -5.66 -6.01
CA ARG A 37 -14.58 -5.62 -7.46
C ARG A 37 -13.10 -5.74 -7.77
N ARG A 38 -12.25 -4.96 -7.08
CA ARG A 38 -10.80 -4.98 -7.28
C ARG A 38 -10.21 -6.35 -6.94
N VAL A 39 -10.61 -6.96 -5.84
CA VAL A 39 -10.20 -8.34 -5.50
C VAL A 39 -10.48 -9.32 -6.64
N ARG A 40 -11.64 -9.19 -7.32
CA ARG A 40 -11.99 -10.06 -8.46
C ARG A 40 -11.22 -9.70 -9.74
N GLU A 41 -11.05 -8.41 -10.04
CA GLU A 41 -10.35 -7.95 -11.24
C GLU A 41 -8.85 -8.29 -11.20
N ASP A 42 -8.25 -8.25 -10.01
CA ASP A 42 -6.84 -8.60 -9.79
C ASP A 42 -6.64 -10.11 -9.50
N ASP A 43 -7.70 -10.92 -9.60
CA ASP A 43 -7.71 -12.38 -9.34
C ASP A 43 -6.99 -12.75 -8.03
N LEU A 44 -7.28 -12.02 -6.95
CA LEU A 44 -6.61 -12.25 -5.66
C LEU A 44 -7.02 -13.58 -5.05
N LEU A 45 -8.26 -14.03 -5.28
CA LEU A 45 -8.76 -15.34 -4.88
C LEU A 45 -8.99 -16.19 -6.15
N PRO A 46 -7.98 -16.96 -6.58
CA PRO A 46 -8.08 -17.78 -7.77
C PRO A 46 -9.08 -18.92 -7.58
N SER A 47 -9.67 -19.38 -8.67
CA SER A 47 -10.65 -20.47 -8.65
C SER A 47 -10.07 -21.82 -8.20
N THR A 48 -8.75 -21.92 -8.14
CA THR A 48 -8.00 -23.09 -7.63
C THR A 48 -7.92 -23.16 -6.12
N ALA A 49 -8.14 -22.04 -5.42
CA ALA A 49 -8.12 -22.01 -3.96
C ALA A 49 -9.24 -22.87 -3.37
N THR A 50 -8.90 -23.68 -2.38
CA THR A 50 -9.82 -24.60 -1.69
C THR A 50 -9.69 -24.48 -0.17
N PRO A 51 -10.64 -24.98 0.62
CA PRO A 51 -10.50 -24.99 2.07
C PRO A 51 -9.33 -25.84 2.60
N ASP A 52 -8.87 -26.82 1.81
CA ASP A 52 -7.71 -27.66 2.17
C ASP A 52 -6.37 -27.03 1.73
N ASP A 53 -6.43 -25.99 0.89
CA ASP A 53 -5.30 -25.21 0.37
C ASP A 53 -5.74 -23.75 0.22
N PRO A 54 -5.88 -23.02 1.36
CA PRO A 54 -6.36 -21.64 1.38
C PRO A 54 -5.29 -20.67 0.87
N GLN A 55 -5.71 -19.52 0.42
CA GLN A 55 -4.82 -18.40 0.08
C GLN A 55 -4.47 -17.62 1.35
N THR A 56 -3.21 -17.52 1.68
CA THR A 56 -2.73 -16.66 2.77
C THR A 56 -2.49 -15.25 2.27
N TRP A 57 -3.23 -14.29 2.82
CA TRP A 57 -3.09 -12.87 2.49
C TRP A 57 -2.45 -12.12 3.66
N LEU A 58 -1.22 -11.65 3.47
CA LEU A 58 -0.54 -10.79 4.44
C LEU A 58 -0.94 -9.33 4.21
N ILE A 59 -1.47 -8.68 5.23
CA ILE A 59 -1.91 -7.28 5.19
C ILE A 59 -0.89 -6.42 5.91
N GLY A 60 -0.26 -5.48 5.20
CA GLY A 60 0.59 -4.45 5.84
C GLY A 60 -0.29 -3.47 6.61
N LEU A 61 -0.43 -3.67 7.92
CA LEU A 61 -1.25 -2.88 8.81
C LEU A 61 -0.40 -1.81 9.53
N SER A 62 -0.59 -0.55 9.16
CA SER A 62 0.21 0.57 9.70
C SER A 62 -0.47 1.36 10.82
N GLY A 63 -1.73 1.07 11.14
CA GLY A 63 -2.54 1.84 12.09
C GLY A 63 -3.12 3.15 11.54
N GLY A 64 -2.73 3.55 10.33
CA GLY A 64 -3.38 4.66 9.61
C GLY A 64 -4.70 4.24 8.97
N LYS A 65 -5.56 5.23 8.67
CA LYS A 65 -6.92 5.04 8.14
C LYS A 65 -7.02 4.05 6.99
N ASP A 66 -6.05 4.07 6.05
CA ASP A 66 -6.11 3.29 4.82
C ASP A 66 -5.90 1.79 5.10
N SER A 67 -4.88 1.44 5.86
CA SER A 67 -4.62 0.04 6.23
C SER A 67 -5.69 -0.54 7.15
N VAL A 68 -6.19 0.26 8.09
CA VAL A 68 -7.28 -0.13 9.00
C VAL A 68 -8.57 -0.40 8.23
N VAL A 69 -8.97 0.51 7.32
CA VAL A 69 -10.16 0.34 6.47
C VAL A 69 -10.02 -0.87 5.55
N LEU A 70 -8.83 -1.07 4.96
CA LEU A 70 -8.56 -2.24 4.13
C LEU A 70 -8.78 -3.53 4.93
N THR A 71 -8.14 -3.65 6.10
CA THR A 71 -8.24 -4.83 6.98
C THR A 71 -9.69 -5.10 7.38
N GLN A 72 -10.42 -4.06 7.81
CA GLN A 72 -11.84 -4.16 8.17
C GLN A 72 -12.71 -4.70 7.02
N ILE A 73 -12.55 -4.17 5.81
CA ILE A 73 -13.36 -4.58 4.64
C ILE A 73 -13.00 -6.00 4.19
N LEU A 74 -11.72 -6.35 4.22
CA LEU A 74 -11.28 -7.70 3.85
C LEU A 74 -11.80 -8.73 4.84
N HIS A 75 -11.71 -8.45 6.14
CA HIS A 75 -12.26 -9.33 7.18
C HIS A 75 -13.78 -9.51 6.99
N GLU A 76 -14.56 -8.43 6.88
CA GLU A 76 -16.02 -8.53 6.68
C GLU A 76 -16.41 -9.27 5.39
N THR A 77 -15.51 -9.33 4.41
CA THR A 77 -15.78 -9.99 3.14
C THR A 77 -15.36 -11.46 3.14
N PHE A 78 -14.28 -11.81 3.84
CA PHE A 78 -13.61 -13.10 3.68
C PHE A 78 -13.43 -13.90 4.98
N ALA A 79 -13.71 -13.36 6.18
CA ALA A 79 -13.51 -14.10 7.43
C ALA A 79 -14.27 -15.43 7.51
N GLU A 80 -15.40 -15.56 6.82
CA GLU A 80 -16.18 -16.80 6.75
C GLU A 80 -15.85 -17.64 5.50
N ASP A 81 -14.96 -17.18 4.62
CA ASP A 81 -14.55 -17.95 3.44
C ASP A 81 -13.33 -18.82 3.78
N PRO A 82 -13.50 -20.16 3.90
CA PRO A 82 -12.43 -21.05 4.33
C PRO A 82 -11.28 -21.18 3.30
N ARG A 83 -11.36 -20.47 2.20
CA ARG A 83 -10.31 -20.42 1.17
C ARG A 83 -9.35 -19.25 1.37
N VAL A 84 -9.58 -18.39 2.37
CA VAL A 84 -8.75 -17.21 2.63
C VAL A 84 -8.35 -17.19 4.09
N GLU A 85 -7.07 -17.03 4.34
CA GLU A 85 -6.48 -16.79 5.64
C GLU A 85 -5.89 -15.36 5.65
N LEU A 86 -6.30 -14.54 6.62
CA LEU A 86 -5.84 -13.16 6.77
C LEU A 86 -4.83 -13.09 7.90
N VAL A 87 -3.65 -12.53 7.62
CA VAL A 87 -2.62 -12.24 8.61
C VAL A 87 -2.26 -10.76 8.53
N ALA A 88 -2.21 -10.08 9.67
CA ALA A 88 -1.78 -8.69 9.75
C ALA A 88 -0.32 -8.60 10.16
N LEU A 89 0.44 -7.74 9.48
CA LEU A 89 1.83 -7.42 9.80
C LEU A 89 1.99 -5.92 10.05
N THR A 90 2.44 -5.58 11.25
CA THR A 90 2.77 -4.20 11.61
C THR A 90 4.28 -4.05 11.74
N VAL A 91 4.83 -3.03 11.11
CA VAL A 91 6.26 -2.69 11.23
C VAL A 91 6.41 -1.51 12.19
N HIS A 92 7.21 -1.66 13.22
CA HIS A 92 7.60 -0.60 14.15
C HIS A 92 8.93 0.01 13.71
N GLU A 93 8.91 1.26 13.26
CA GLU A 93 10.07 1.92 12.63
C GLU A 93 11.02 2.59 13.63
N GLY A 94 10.71 2.62 14.92
CA GLY A 94 11.52 3.35 15.92
C GLY A 94 11.37 4.87 15.79
N ILE A 95 10.11 5.38 15.75
CA ILE A 95 9.78 6.81 15.76
C ILE A 95 9.08 7.12 17.07
N ALA A 96 9.81 7.76 17.99
CA ALA A 96 9.36 7.98 19.36
C ALA A 96 8.07 8.82 19.44
N GLY A 97 7.13 8.37 20.28
CA GLY A 97 5.87 9.08 20.54
C GLY A 97 4.86 9.09 19.39
N TYR A 98 5.22 8.55 18.23
CA TYR A 98 4.36 8.42 17.07
C TYR A 98 3.95 6.95 16.85
N ARG A 99 4.96 6.05 16.79
CA ARG A 99 4.70 4.68 16.31
C ARG A 99 3.93 3.83 17.30
N ASP A 100 4.19 3.98 18.59
CA ASP A 100 3.49 3.23 19.65
C ASP A 100 1.96 3.36 19.53
N LYS A 101 1.46 4.59 19.32
CA LYS A 101 0.02 4.85 19.16
C LYS A 101 -0.57 4.21 17.90
N SER A 102 0.24 4.09 16.86
CA SER A 102 -0.20 3.40 15.64
C SER A 102 -0.27 1.88 15.87
N VAL A 103 0.66 1.35 16.66
CA VAL A 103 0.66 -0.08 17.07
C VAL A 103 -0.55 -0.36 17.95
N ASP A 104 -0.84 0.48 18.96
CA ASP A 104 -2.04 0.35 19.81
C ASP A 104 -3.32 0.22 18.95
N ALA A 105 -3.47 1.06 17.92
CA ALA A 105 -4.62 1.01 17.01
C ALA A 105 -4.66 -0.28 16.18
N CYS A 106 -3.49 -0.83 15.81
CA CYS A 106 -3.40 -2.11 15.11
C CYS A 106 -3.81 -3.26 16.01
N GLU A 107 -3.32 -3.31 17.25
CA GLU A 107 -3.66 -4.34 18.25
C GLU A 107 -5.15 -4.31 18.59
N GLU A 108 -5.73 -3.12 18.78
CA GLU A 108 -7.17 -2.95 19.02
C GLU A 108 -7.98 -3.55 17.86
N LEU A 109 -7.66 -3.16 16.61
CA LEU A 109 -8.36 -3.66 15.44
C LEU A 109 -8.27 -5.17 15.29
N THR A 110 -7.06 -5.72 15.39
CA THR A 110 -6.84 -7.16 15.16
C THR A 110 -7.45 -8.02 16.25
N ALA A 111 -7.46 -7.54 17.51
CA ALA A 111 -8.15 -8.19 18.61
C ALA A 111 -9.68 -8.19 18.40
N ASP A 112 -10.26 -7.07 17.94
CA ASP A 112 -11.71 -6.97 17.67
C ASP A 112 -12.14 -7.87 16.50
N LEU A 113 -11.26 -8.07 15.52
CA LEU A 113 -11.53 -8.88 14.34
C LEU A 113 -11.08 -10.34 14.44
N ASP A 114 -10.41 -10.73 15.52
CA ASP A 114 -9.80 -12.06 15.69
C ASP A 114 -8.89 -12.45 14.50
N ILE A 115 -8.01 -11.51 14.09
CA ILE A 115 -7.02 -11.69 13.02
C ILE A 115 -5.64 -11.93 13.65
N ASP A 116 -4.92 -12.95 13.16
CA ASP A 116 -3.52 -13.17 13.53
C ASP A 116 -2.68 -11.95 13.19
N HIS A 117 -1.94 -11.43 14.20
CA HIS A 117 -1.18 -10.19 14.08
C HIS A 117 0.25 -10.36 14.55
N GLU A 118 1.19 -10.00 13.69
CA GLU A 118 2.61 -9.95 14.03
C GLU A 118 3.11 -8.50 13.99
N ILE A 119 3.94 -8.15 14.97
CA ILE A 119 4.59 -6.84 15.08
C ILE A 119 6.09 -7.07 15.02
N VAL A 120 6.74 -6.41 14.07
CA VAL A 120 8.19 -6.48 13.85
C VAL A 120 8.79 -5.09 13.93
N SER A 121 10.05 -4.96 14.35
CA SER A 121 10.69 -3.67 14.47
C SER A 121 11.97 -3.56 13.67
N TYR A 122 12.35 -2.33 13.29
CA TYR A 122 13.66 -2.08 12.69
C TYR A 122 14.79 -2.33 13.71
N ALA A 123 14.52 -2.08 15.00
CA ALA A 123 15.49 -2.34 16.06
C ALA A 123 15.82 -3.83 16.16
N ASP A 124 14.80 -4.71 16.15
CA ASP A 124 15.03 -6.15 16.27
C ASP A 124 15.65 -6.77 15.00
N GLU A 125 15.26 -6.26 13.82
CA GLU A 125 15.62 -6.87 12.54
C GLU A 125 16.91 -6.29 11.94
N PHE A 126 17.22 -5.03 12.23
CA PHE A 126 18.33 -4.32 11.60
C PHE A 126 19.26 -3.64 12.61
N ASP A 127 18.94 -3.64 13.92
CA ASP A 127 19.62 -2.85 14.94
C ASP A 127 19.65 -1.34 14.57
N VAL A 128 18.49 -0.80 14.12
CA VAL A 128 18.31 0.56 13.60
C VAL A 128 16.99 1.14 14.08
N GLU A 129 16.98 2.40 14.47
CA GLU A 129 15.76 3.18 14.69
C GLU A 129 15.69 4.37 13.71
N MET A 130 14.48 4.71 13.23
CA MET A 130 14.34 5.79 12.26
C MET A 130 14.76 7.17 12.81
N ASP A 131 14.60 7.39 14.11
CA ASP A 131 15.03 8.64 14.73
C ASP A 131 16.57 8.80 14.62
N ASP A 132 17.34 7.72 14.82
CA ASP A 132 18.80 7.71 14.68
C ASP A 132 19.23 7.85 13.20
N VAL A 133 18.50 7.18 12.29
CA VAL A 133 18.75 7.32 10.84
C VAL A 133 18.58 8.77 10.38
N VAL A 134 17.55 9.45 10.90
CA VAL A 134 17.27 10.86 10.53
C VAL A 134 18.33 11.79 11.13
N GLU A 135 18.80 11.51 12.34
CA GLU A 135 19.85 12.32 12.98
C GLU A 135 21.19 12.16 12.27
N SER A 136 21.56 10.94 11.89
CA SER A 136 22.86 10.66 11.23
C SER A 136 22.87 10.97 9.73
N ASP A 137 21.71 10.81 9.05
CA ASP A 137 21.53 10.98 7.60
C ASP A 137 22.73 10.52 6.73
N PRO A 138 23.15 9.26 6.82
CA PRO A 138 24.43 8.79 6.30
C PRO A 138 24.60 8.91 4.79
N GLU A 139 23.50 8.97 4.04
CA GLU A 139 23.53 9.08 2.58
C GLU A 139 22.88 10.37 2.03
N ASN A 140 22.57 11.32 2.89
CA ASN A 140 21.93 12.60 2.54
C ASN A 140 20.64 12.39 1.73
N MET A 141 19.73 11.57 2.26
CA MET A 141 18.46 11.23 1.66
C MET A 141 17.29 11.70 2.53
N ALA A 142 16.11 11.87 1.92
CA ALA A 142 14.89 12.09 2.69
C ALA A 142 14.59 10.89 3.63
N ALA A 143 14.11 11.15 4.84
CA ALA A 143 13.76 10.13 5.84
C ALA A 143 12.84 9.04 5.27
N CYS A 144 11.84 9.43 4.47
CA CYS A 144 10.92 8.50 3.82
C CYS A 144 11.60 7.55 2.82
N ALA A 145 12.73 7.92 2.25
CA ALA A 145 13.47 7.07 1.33
C ALA A 145 14.14 5.90 2.06
N TYR A 146 14.76 6.16 3.24
CA TYR A 146 15.27 5.11 4.14
C TYR A 146 14.14 4.21 4.63
N CYS A 147 13.13 4.81 5.27
CA CYS A 147 11.98 4.11 5.82
C CYS A 147 11.28 3.23 4.76
N GLY A 148 11.11 3.74 3.54
CA GLY A 148 10.51 3.00 2.45
C GLY A 148 11.32 1.78 1.99
N VAL A 149 12.65 1.78 2.10
CA VAL A 149 13.49 0.62 1.80
C VAL A 149 13.34 -0.43 2.90
N PHE A 150 13.51 -0.05 4.16
CA PHE A 150 13.44 -0.96 5.30
C PHE A 150 12.06 -1.61 5.44
N ARG A 151 10.99 -0.81 5.37
CA ARG A 151 9.61 -1.31 5.44
C ARG A 151 9.29 -2.29 4.32
N ARG A 152 9.69 -1.99 3.08
CA ARG A 152 9.47 -2.92 1.95
C ARG A 152 10.24 -4.21 2.09
N ASP A 153 11.43 -4.18 2.66
CA ASP A 153 12.23 -5.38 2.94
C ASP A 153 11.51 -6.26 3.96
N LEU A 154 11.12 -5.72 5.13
CA LEU A 154 10.41 -6.48 6.16
C LEU A 154 9.09 -7.05 5.63
N LEU A 155 8.24 -6.22 5.00
CA LEU A 155 7.00 -6.71 4.42
C LEU A 155 7.22 -7.86 3.44
N SER A 156 8.29 -7.81 2.65
CA SER A 156 8.61 -8.89 1.69
C SER A 156 9.17 -10.14 2.38
N THR A 157 10.05 -9.96 3.35
CA THR A 157 10.67 -11.06 4.11
C THR A 157 9.62 -11.84 4.89
N TYR A 158 8.74 -11.13 5.59
CA TYR A 158 7.68 -11.77 6.36
C TYR A 158 6.59 -12.39 5.46
N ALA A 159 6.26 -11.75 4.32
CA ALA A 159 5.36 -12.36 3.36
C ALA A 159 5.90 -13.70 2.81
N GLN A 160 7.22 -13.81 2.59
CA GLN A 160 7.86 -15.08 2.24
C GLN A 160 7.86 -16.07 3.41
N GLY A 161 8.12 -15.59 4.63
CA GLY A 161 8.14 -16.44 5.84
C GLY A 161 6.78 -17.05 6.15
N TYR A 162 5.69 -16.33 5.86
CA TYR A 162 4.31 -16.83 5.97
C TYR A 162 3.86 -17.63 4.74
N GLU A 163 4.72 -17.82 3.74
CA GLU A 163 4.35 -18.39 2.44
C GLU A 163 3.11 -17.69 1.84
N ALA A 164 3.00 -16.36 2.08
CA ALA A 164 1.82 -15.60 1.69
C ALA A 164 1.66 -15.53 0.17
N ASP A 165 0.47 -15.87 -0.32
CA ASP A 165 0.12 -15.78 -1.74
C ASP A 165 0.03 -14.34 -2.21
N LYS A 166 -0.37 -13.42 -1.33
CA LYS A 166 -0.52 -11.99 -1.61
C LYS A 166 -0.07 -11.13 -0.44
N LEU A 167 0.64 -10.03 -0.75
CA LEU A 167 0.93 -8.94 0.16
C LEU A 167 0.00 -7.76 -0.17
N LEU A 168 -0.92 -7.45 0.73
CA LEU A 168 -1.93 -6.40 0.54
C LEU A 168 -1.53 -5.11 1.25
N THR A 169 -1.70 -3.98 0.59
CA THR A 169 -1.40 -2.65 1.16
C THR A 169 -2.52 -1.67 0.93
N GLY A 170 -2.70 -0.74 1.88
CA GLY A 170 -3.79 0.23 1.91
C GLY A 170 -3.63 1.43 0.98
N HIS A 171 -2.81 1.36 -0.09
CA HIS A 171 -2.69 2.49 -1.01
C HIS A 171 -4.02 2.78 -1.71
N ASN A 172 -4.43 4.04 -1.65
CA ASN A 172 -5.69 4.56 -2.18
C ASN A 172 -5.50 5.25 -3.54
N LEU A 173 -6.56 5.84 -4.12
CA LEU A 173 -6.51 6.50 -5.42
C LEU A 173 -5.59 7.72 -5.44
N ASP A 174 -5.52 8.46 -4.33
CA ASP A 174 -4.71 9.66 -4.21
C ASP A 174 -3.22 9.28 -4.25
N ASP A 175 -2.80 8.25 -3.50
CA ASP A 175 -1.43 7.70 -3.52
C ASP A 175 -1.00 7.23 -4.92
N GLU A 176 -1.91 6.56 -5.63
CA GLU A 176 -1.66 6.05 -6.97
C GLU A 176 -1.52 7.20 -7.99
N ALA A 177 -2.40 8.21 -7.91
CA ALA A 177 -2.35 9.37 -8.79
C ALA A 177 -1.11 10.24 -8.53
N GLU A 178 -0.70 10.41 -7.27
CA GLU A 178 0.55 11.08 -6.90
C GLU A 178 1.75 10.34 -7.50
N THR A 179 1.84 9.03 -7.28
CA THR A 179 2.93 8.20 -7.81
C THR A 179 2.97 8.24 -9.34
N ALA A 180 1.81 8.17 -9.98
CA ALA A 180 1.69 8.27 -11.43
C ALA A 180 2.22 9.61 -11.96
N LEU A 181 1.79 10.71 -11.34
CA LEU A 181 2.21 12.06 -11.75
C LEU A 181 3.69 12.30 -11.49
N MET A 182 4.23 11.86 -10.32
CA MET A 182 5.65 11.92 -10.02
C MET A 182 6.48 11.20 -11.08
N ASN A 183 6.14 9.95 -11.41
CA ASN A 183 6.85 9.17 -12.43
C ASN A 183 6.85 9.87 -13.81
N VAL A 184 5.74 10.53 -14.18
CA VAL A 184 5.63 11.28 -15.43
C VAL A 184 6.52 12.53 -15.40
N LEU A 185 6.49 13.30 -14.32
CA LEU A 185 7.27 14.54 -14.18
C LEU A 185 8.78 14.28 -14.08
N GLU A 186 9.17 13.16 -13.50
CA GLU A 186 10.57 12.73 -13.44
C GLU A 186 11.04 12.05 -14.74
N GLY A 187 10.15 11.77 -15.69
CA GLY A 187 10.44 11.04 -16.92
C GLY A 187 10.85 9.58 -16.67
N ASN A 188 10.40 9.00 -15.57
CA ASN A 188 10.84 7.68 -15.09
C ASN A 188 9.99 6.55 -15.69
N VAL A 189 10.17 6.29 -16.99
CA VAL A 189 9.40 5.30 -17.76
C VAL A 189 9.61 3.88 -17.23
N GLU A 190 10.78 3.56 -16.67
CA GLU A 190 11.06 2.26 -16.09
C GLU A 190 10.20 2.03 -14.83
N GLN A 191 10.07 3.05 -13.97
CA GLN A 191 9.20 2.96 -12.80
C GLN A 191 7.72 2.91 -13.19
N MET A 192 7.32 3.58 -14.28
CA MET A 192 5.96 3.43 -14.81
C MET A 192 5.66 1.97 -15.17
N ALA A 193 6.58 1.30 -15.88
CA ALA A 193 6.43 -0.10 -16.25
C ALA A 193 6.35 -1.02 -15.00
N LYS A 194 7.24 -0.80 -14.01
CA LYS A 194 7.25 -1.57 -12.75
C LYS A 194 5.98 -1.33 -11.91
N HIS A 195 5.47 -0.11 -11.90
CA HIS A 195 4.24 0.25 -11.19
C HIS A 195 3.02 -0.44 -11.81
N PHE A 196 2.95 -0.50 -13.14
CA PHE A 196 1.90 -1.23 -13.85
C PHE A 196 1.91 -2.72 -13.49
N ASP A 197 3.06 -3.38 -13.59
CA ASP A 197 3.19 -4.81 -13.27
C ASP A 197 2.81 -5.11 -11.81
N ALA A 198 3.19 -4.23 -10.88
CA ALA A 198 2.84 -4.38 -9.46
C ALA A 198 1.38 -4.08 -9.15
N SER A 199 0.73 -3.21 -9.92
CA SER A 199 -0.63 -2.74 -9.67
C SER A 199 -1.71 -3.64 -10.23
N LEU A 200 -1.43 -4.39 -11.30
CA LEU A 200 -2.38 -5.24 -12.00
C LEU A 200 -2.16 -6.73 -11.72
N GLY A 201 -1.35 -7.08 -10.73
CA GLY A 201 -1.06 -8.47 -10.43
C GLY A 201 -0.30 -9.21 -11.56
N ALA A 202 0.15 -8.49 -12.58
CA ALA A 202 1.01 -9.01 -13.64
C ALA A 202 2.38 -9.33 -13.06
N PHE A 203 2.42 -10.39 -12.27
CA PHE A 203 3.62 -10.85 -11.60
C PHE A 203 4.51 -11.54 -12.63
N ASP A 204 5.69 -10.97 -12.88
CA ASP A 204 6.67 -11.53 -13.81
C ASP A 204 7.15 -12.91 -13.28
N GLU A 205 7.13 -13.94 -14.12
CA GLU A 205 7.61 -15.29 -13.80
C GLU A 205 9.01 -15.31 -13.13
N ARG A 206 9.85 -14.30 -13.43
CA ARG A 206 11.17 -14.15 -12.80
C ARG A 206 11.10 -13.72 -11.34
N ARG A 207 10.10 -12.91 -10.96
CA ARG A 207 9.85 -12.52 -9.57
C ARG A 207 9.31 -13.70 -8.78
N GLU A 208 8.43 -14.48 -9.40
CA GLU A 208 7.93 -15.71 -8.83
C GLU A 208 9.05 -16.74 -8.62
N GLN A 209 9.92 -16.94 -9.62
CA GLN A 209 11.12 -17.80 -9.49
C GLN A 209 12.11 -17.29 -8.43
N ALA A 210 12.14 -15.98 -8.18
CA ALA A 210 12.92 -15.37 -7.12
C ALA A 210 12.22 -15.41 -5.74
N GLY A 211 11.07 -16.09 -5.63
CA GLY A 211 10.32 -16.23 -4.37
C GLY A 211 9.69 -14.92 -3.87
N MET A 212 9.46 -13.93 -4.74
CA MET A 212 8.84 -12.68 -4.33
C MET A 212 7.32 -12.84 -4.23
N THR A 213 6.71 -12.35 -3.16
CA THR A 213 5.25 -12.35 -2.99
C THR A 213 4.58 -11.27 -3.86
N PRO A 214 3.53 -11.61 -4.64
CA PRO A 214 2.74 -10.64 -5.39
C PRO A 214 2.08 -9.60 -4.47
N ARG A 215 2.09 -8.33 -4.89
CA ARG A 215 1.48 -7.23 -4.14
C ARG A 215 0.17 -6.80 -4.77
N ALA A 216 -0.82 -6.45 -3.93
CA ALA A 216 -2.07 -5.90 -4.37
C ALA A 216 -2.51 -4.68 -3.54
N LYS A 217 -3.34 -3.84 -4.15
CA LYS A 217 -3.80 -2.56 -3.59
C LYS A 217 -5.32 -2.45 -3.75
N PRO A 218 -6.12 -3.13 -2.91
CA PRO A 218 -7.57 -3.19 -3.10
C PRO A 218 -8.29 -1.84 -2.95
N LEU A 219 -7.65 -0.81 -2.35
CA LEU A 219 -8.19 0.55 -2.20
C LEU A 219 -7.82 1.49 -3.35
N ARG A 220 -7.04 1.08 -4.35
CA ARG A 220 -6.48 1.95 -5.39
C ARG A 220 -7.49 2.76 -6.21
N ASP A 221 -8.76 2.37 -6.24
CA ASP A 221 -9.84 3.08 -6.94
C ASP A 221 -10.67 3.97 -6.01
N ILE A 222 -10.31 4.09 -4.73
CA ILE A 222 -11.10 4.77 -3.71
C ILE A 222 -10.38 6.04 -3.30
N PRO A 223 -11.00 7.24 -3.50
CA PRO A 223 -10.42 8.50 -3.04
C PRO A 223 -10.11 8.49 -1.54
N GLU A 224 -9.00 9.08 -1.13
CA GLU A 224 -8.55 9.18 0.26
C GLU A 224 -9.64 9.71 1.20
N LYS A 225 -10.35 10.76 0.78
CA LYS A 225 -11.48 11.32 1.55
C LYS A 225 -12.62 10.34 1.79
N GLU A 226 -12.82 9.36 0.90
CA GLU A 226 -13.82 8.32 1.09
C GLU A 226 -13.33 7.27 2.08
N VAL A 227 -12.03 6.95 2.06
CA VAL A 227 -11.42 6.05 3.06
C VAL A 227 -11.52 6.69 4.46
N ALA A 228 -11.16 7.97 4.59
CA ALA A 228 -11.26 8.71 5.86
C ALA A 228 -12.71 8.75 6.40
N LEU A 229 -13.68 9.05 5.53
CA LEU A 229 -15.09 9.06 5.90
C LEU A 229 -15.59 7.65 6.30
N TYR A 230 -15.12 6.61 5.61
CA TYR A 230 -15.48 5.23 5.97
C TYR A 230 -14.98 4.87 7.37
N ALA A 231 -13.72 5.19 7.69
CA ALA A 231 -13.14 4.98 9.00
C ALA A 231 -13.94 5.70 10.10
N GLN A 232 -14.29 6.98 9.86
CA GLN A 232 -15.06 7.79 10.80
C GLN A 232 -16.48 7.25 11.02
N LEU A 233 -17.20 6.88 9.96
CA LEU A 233 -18.57 6.36 10.06
C LEU A 233 -18.66 4.98 10.72
N ARG A 234 -17.54 4.27 10.78
CA ARG A 234 -17.41 2.97 11.41
C ARG A 234 -16.76 3.02 12.78
N ASP A 235 -16.35 4.21 13.23
CA ASP A 235 -15.62 4.40 14.50
C ASP A 235 -14.43 3.46 14.64
N LEU A 236 -13.65 3.32 13.54
CA LEU A 236 -12.51 2.41 13.51
C LEU A 236 -11.31 2.96 14.30
N PRO A 237 -10.51 2.10 14.97
CA PRO A 237 -9.33 2.53 15.68
C PRO A 237 -8.24 2.95 14.69
N VAL A 238 -8.08 4.26 14.50
CA VAL A 238 -7.11 4.83 13.56
C VAL A 238 -6.22 5.86 14.24
N HIS A 239 -4.92 5.80 13.96
CA HIS A 239 -4.00 6.87 14.33
C HIS A 239 -3.88 7.85 13.16
N MET A 240 -4.40 9.08 13.37
CA MET A 240 -4.50 10.11 12.33
C MET A 240 -3.34 11.12 12.33
N ALA A 241 -2.38 10.98 13.25
CA ALA A 241 -1.24 11.89 13.28
C ALA A 241 -0.31 11.66 12.08
N GLU A 242 0.27 12.73 11.57
CA GLU A 242 1.31 12.66 10.56
C GLU A 242 2.64 12.23 11.18
N CYS A 243 3.41 11.47 10.42
CA CYS A 243 4.77 11.10 10.83
C CYS A 243 5.63 12.36 10.97
N PRO A 244 6.35 12.58 12.10
CA PRO A 244 7.17 13.78 12.29
C PRO A 244 8.30 13.94 11.27
N HIS A 245 8.68 12.84 10.59
CA HIS A 245 9.72 12.82 9.56
C HIS A 245 9.15 12.88 8.12
N SER A 246 7.84 13.14 7.93
CA SER A 246 7.15 13.18 6.63
C SER A 246 7.46 14.44 5.81
N SER A 247 8.73 14.82 5.65
CA SER A 247 9.13 16.06 4.94
C SER A 247 9.51 15.81 3.47
N GLU A 248 8.72 15.09 2.69
CA GLU A 248 8.96 14.99 1.24
C GLU A 248 8.36 16.19 0.51
N ALA A 249 9.14 17.26 0.37
CA ALA A 249 8.71 18.49 -0.28
C ALA A 249 8.09 18.26 -1.67
N PHE A 250 8.66 17.39 -2.49
CA PHE A 250 8.15 17.13 -3.85
C PHE A 250 6.79 16.42 -3.83
N ARG A 251 6.60 15.39 -3.01
CA ARG A 251 5.30 14.71 -2.88
C ARG A 251 4.22 15.67 -2.35
N GLY A 252 4.56 16.52 -1.38
CA GLY A 252 3.64 17.53 -0.86
C GLY A 252 3.18 18.52 -1.94
N GLU A 253 4.10 18.99 -2.80
CA GLU A 253 3.74 19.85 -3.94
C GLU A 253 2.80 19.14 -4.93
N ILE A 254 3.00 17.84 -5.17
CA ILE A 254 2.12 17.03 -6.03
C ILE A 254 0.74 16.84 -5.41
N GLN A 255 0.66 16.63 -4.09
CA GLN A 255 -0.59 16.54 -3.35
C GLN A 255 -1.41 17.82 -3.46
N ASP A 256 -0.79 18.97 -3.20
CA ASP A 256 -1.43 20.28 -3.31
C ASP A 256 -1.92 20.55 -4.73
N LEU A 257 -1.10 20.22 -5.74
CA LEU A 257 -1.47 20.34 -7.15
C LEU A 257 -2.68 19.47 -7.48
N LEU A 258 -2.68 18.20 -7.10
CA LEU A 258 -3.77 17.26 -7.37
C LEU A 258 -5.03 17.65 -6.61
N LEU A 259 -4.92 18.16 -5.38
CA LEU A 259 -6.05 18.67 -4.62
C LEU A 259 -6.70 19.86 -5.33
N SER A 260 -5.91 20.84 -5.76
CA SER A 260 -6.39 22.00 -6.49
C SER A 260 -7.07 21.64 -7.83
N LEU A 261 -6.48 20.68 -8.56
CA LEU A 261 -7.07 20.19 -9.81
C LEU A 261 -8.38 19.43 -9.59
N GLU A 262 -8.44 18.58 -8.56
CA GLU A 262 -9.65 17.81 -8.24
C GLU A 262 -10.80 18.71 -7.77
N GLU A 263 -10.52 19.79 -7.04
CA GLU A 263 -11.51 20.77 -6.64
C GLU A 263 -12.09 21.52 -7.84
N ALA A 264 -11.25 21.94 -8.77
CA ALA A 264 -11.66 22.66 -9.97
C ALA A 264 -12.29 21.72 -11.02
N HIS A 265 -11.82 20.50 -11.13
CA HIS A 265 -12.17 19.51 -12.14
C HIS A 265 -12.36 18.13 -11.50
N PRO A 266 -13.51 17.87 -10.86
CA PRO A 266 -13.77 16.60 -10.18
C PRO A 266 -13.61 15.38 -11.09
N GLY A 267 -12.86 14.38 -10.64
CA GLY A 267 -12.51 13.18 -11.39
C GLY A 267 -11.13 13.23 -12.06
N THR A 268 -10.35 14.28 -11.80
CA THR A 268 -8.98 14.42 -12.33
C THR A 268 -8.10 13.23 -11.94
N ARG A 269 -8.12 12.78 -10.67
CA ARG A 269 -7.33 11.61 -10.23
C ARG A 269 -7.70 10.34 -10.99
N HIS A 270 -8.99 10.08 -11.18
CA HIS A 270 -9.47 8.94 -11.98
C HIS A 270 -9.00 9.02 -13.44
N SER A 271 -9.02 10.23 -14.02
CA SER A 271 -8.58 10.45 -15.40
C SER A 271 -7.06 10.27 -15.55
N ILE A 272 -6.28 10.75 -14.57
CA ILE A 272 -4.82 10.54 -14.53
C ILE A 272 -4.53 9.03 -14.51
N MET A 273 -5.18 8.28 -13.60
CA MET A 273 -4.94 6.84 -13.48
C MET A 273 -5.32 6.08 -14.74
N ALA A 274 -6.48 6.38 -15.35
CA ALA A 274 -6.89 5.73 -16.59
C ALA A 274 -5.87 5.94 -17.73
N GLY A 275 -5.39 7.18 -17.91
CA GLY A 275 -4.37 7.47 -18.94
C GLY A 275 -3.00 6.90 -18.60
N TYR A 276 -2.62 6.93 -17.32
CA TYR A 276 -1.35 6.38 -16.86
C TYR A 276 -1.27 4.87 -17.05
N GLU A 277 -2.32 4.12 -16.76
CA GLU A 277 -2.37 2.67 -16.92
C GLU A 277 -2.15 2.25 -18.38
N GLU A 278 -2.74 2.96 -19.34
CA GLU A 278 -2.49 2.71 -20.78
C GLU A 278 -1.02 2.96 -21.16
N LEU A 279 -0.44 4.05 -20.69
CA LEU A 279 0.97 4.38 -20.95
C LEU A 279 1.93 3.39 -20.28
N ALA A 280 1.62 3.01 -19.04
CA ALA A 280 2.41 2.06 -18.28
C ALA A 280 2.38 0.66 -18.88
N ALA A 281 1.24 0.23 -19.45
CA ALA A 281 1.12 -1.02 -20.19
C ALA A 281 2.03 -1.05 -21.42
N ILE A 282 2.07 0.04 -22.19
CA ILE A 282 2.94 0.18 -23.36
C ILE A 282 4.42 0.17 -22.92
N ALA A 283 4.75 0.86 -21.82
CA ALA A 283 6.10 0.85 -21.26
C ALA A 283 6.51 -0.56 -20.81
N ALA A 284 5.66 -1.27 -20.07
CA ALA A 284 5.92 -2.63 -19.59
C ALA A 284 6.16 -3.60 -20.75
N GLU A 285 5.35 -3.54 -21.81
CA GLU A 285 5.53 -4.37 -23.00
C GLU A 285 6.88 -4.08 -23.70
N ARG A 286 7.25 -2.81 -23.80
CA ARG A 286 8.55 -2.41 -24.38
C ARG A 286 9.72 -2.96 -23.57
N TYR A 287 9.66 -2.88 -22.23
CA TYR A 287 10.74 -3.37 -21.37
C TYR A 287 10.82 -4.90 -21.38
N ARG A 288 9.70 -5.61 -21.41
CA ARG A 288 9.66 -7.06 -21.57
C ARG A 288 10.27 -7.51 -22.90
N SER A 289 9.88 -6.87 -24.00
CA SER A 289 10.36 -7.19 -25.35
C SER A 289 11.84 -6.88 -25.56
N ALA A 290 12.38 -5.87 -24.88
CA ALA A 290 13.77 -5.46 -24.98
C ALA A 290 14.74 -6.38 -24.20
N GLY A 291 14.25 -7.32 -23.41
CA GLY A 291 15.07 -8.17 -22.53
C GLY A 291 15.86 -7.35 -21.48
N SER A 292 15.45 -6.11 -21.24
CA SER A 292 16.21 -5.13 -20.44
C SER A 292 15.96 -5.26 -18.93
N ALA A 293 15.17 -6.25 -18.49
CA ALA A 293 15.08 -6.53 -17.07
C ALA A 293 16.41 -7.12 -16.61
N ALA A 294 17.12 -6.38 -15.75
CA ALA A 294 18.33 -6.89 -15.12
C ALA A 294 18.05 -8.22 -14.42
N ASP A 295 18.95 -9.17 -14.58
CA ASP A 295 18.83 -10.46 -13.89
C ASP A 295 18.81 -10.20 -12.38
N LEU A 296 17.88 -10.88 -11.69
CA LEU A 296 17.84 -10.88 -10.24
C LEU A 296 18.88 -11.85 -9.74
N ASN A 297 19.81 -11.35 -8.93
CA ASN A 297 20.81 -12.14 -8.22
C ASN A 297 20.44 -12.22 -6.73
N ALA A 298 21.01 -13.16 -6.02
CA ALA A 298 20.94 -13.16 -4.56
C ALA A 298 21.91 -12.10 -4.01
N CYS A 299 21.46 -11.29 -3.07
CA CYS A 299 22.30 -10.35 -2.33
C CYS A 299 23.45 -11.11 -1.63
N ALA A 300 24.68 -10.62 -1.74
CA ALA A 300 25.85 -11.27 -1.14
C ALA A 300 25.76 -11.36 0.40
N GLU A 301 25.00 -10.49 1.06
CA GLU A 301 24.87 -10.46 2.51
C GLU A 301 23.64 -11.17 3.05
N CYS A 302 22.43 -10.87 2.51
CA CYS A 302 21.18 -11.42 3.05
C CYS A 302 20.48 -12.44 2.14
N GLY A 303 20.98 -12.67 0.91
CA GLY A 303 20.36 -13.59 -0.04
C GLY A 303 19.10 -13.06 -0.75
N ALA A 304 18.57 -11.90 -0.37
CA ALA A 304 17.37 -11.35 -0.98
C ALA A 304 17.57 -11.04 -2.48
N PRO A 305 16.51 -11.16 -3.30
CA PRO A 305 16.58 -10.85 -4.73
C PRO A 305 16.97 -9.39 -4.99
N THR A 306 17.99 -9.18 -5.81
CA THR A 306 18.50 -7.84 -6.13
C THR A 306 19.12 -7.80 -7.52
N THR A 307 19.14 -6.61 -8.13
CA THR A 307 19.91 -6.36 -9.37
C THR A 307 21.35 -5.88 -9.10
N ARG A 308 21.76 -5.82 -7.82
CA ARG A 308 23.08 -5.37 -7.36
C ARG A 308 23.82 -6.50 -6.69
N GLU A 309 25.11 -6.32 -6.38
CA GLU A 309 25.88 -7.27 -5.58
C GLU A 309 25.36 -7.32 -4.14
N VAL A 310 25.15 -6.16 -3.51
CA VAL A 310 24.51 -5.98 -2.21
C VAL A 310 23.18 -5.25 -2.39
N CYS A 311 22.11 -5.72 -1.78
CA CYS A 311 20.80 -5.10 -1.89
C CYS A 311 20.76 -3.72 -1.20
N ARG A 312 19.80 -2.88 -1.58
CA ARG A 312 19.73 -1.51 -1.05
C ARG A 312 19.55 -1.49 0.48
N LYS A 313 18.80 -2.44 1.03
CA LYS A 313 18.59 -2.55 2.48
C LYS A 313 19.92 -2.80 3.20
N CYS A 314 20.69 -3.81 2.85
CA CYS A 314 21.98 -4.11 3.47
C CYS A 314 22.95 -2.91 3.35
N SER A 315 23.07 -2.33 2.15
CA SER A 315 23.89 -1.12 1.95
C SER A 315 23.49 0.06 2.84
N LEU A 316 22.20 0.26 3.13
CA LEU A 316 21.74 1.34 4.01
C LEU A 316 21.95 1.02 5.49
N VAL A 317 21.74 -0.24 5.91
CA VAL A 317 22.02 -0.69 7.28
C VAL A 317 23.51 -0.48 7.60
N ASP A 318 24.40 -0.91 6.70
CA ASP A 318 25.84 -0.70 6.88
C ASP A 318 26.22 0.79 6.95
N ALA A 319 25.58 1.63 6.13
CA ALA A 319 25.84 3.05 6.13
C ALA A 319 25.39 3.72 7.45
N VAL A 320 24.25 3.30 8.02
CA VAL A 320 23.75 3.77 9.31
C VAL A 320 24.72 3.36 10.41
N HIS A 321 25.08 2.08 10.51
CA HIS A 321 26.02 1.59 11.54
C HIS A 321 27.43 2.20 11.42
N ALA A 322 27.85 2.61 10.24
CA ALA A 322 29.13 3.28 10.04
C ALA A 322 29.12 4.77 10.44
N ALA A 323 27.93 5.36 10.60
CA ALA A 323 27.75 6.77 10.96
C ALA A 323 27.56 6.96 12.49
N GLU A 324 27.29 5.90 13.23
CA GLU A 324 27.29 5.85 14.71
C GLU A 324 28.74 5.86 15.27
#